data_a19410fb1d60701da8a49aec492971ec
#
_entry.id   a19410fb1d60701da8a49aec492971ec
#
_cell.length_a   1.000
_cell.length_b   1.000
_cell.length_c   1.000
_cell.angle_alpha   90.00
_cell.angle_beta   90.00
_cell.angle_gamma   90.00
#
_symmetry.space_group_name_H-M   'P 1'
#
loop_
_entity.id
_entity.type
_entity.pdbx_description
1 polymer ?
#
loop_
_entity_poly.entity_id
_entity_poly.type
_entity_poly.pdbx_seq_one_letter_code
_entity_poly.pdbx_strand_id
1 'polypeptide(L)'
;MSVISMKQLLEAGVHFGHQTRRWNPKMKPYIYTERNGIYIIDLQKSVGMVDDAYNAIGDCVANGGTILFVGTKKQAQDSIKSEAERCGMYYVNERWLGGMLTNFKTIQTRIATLKKYEEMEQDGTFDVLPKKEVIQIKKEMEKLEKNLGGIKNMKRIPDMIFVVDPKKERICIQEAQSLGIKLVGIADTNCDPEELDLSLIHISEPTRPISI
;
A
#
# COMPACT_ATOMS: atom_id res chain seq x y z
N MET A 1 24.60 1.96 10.22
CA MET A 1 24.04 3.32 10.04
C MET A 1 22.56 3.12 9.83
N SER A 2 21.69 3.86 10.52
CA SER A 2 20.26 3.76 10.29
C SER A 2 19.89 4.31 8.90
N VAL A 3 18.91 3.68 8.25
CA VAL A 3 18.44 4.03 6.90
C VAL A 3 17.86 5.45 6.88
N ILE A 4 17.19 5.84 7.96
CA ILE A 4 16.56 7.16 8.12
C ILE A 4 17.00 7.75 9.47
N SER A 5 17.39 9.03 9.46
CA SER A 5 17.74 9.74 10.69
C SER A 5 16.48 10.26 11.39
N MET A 6 16.53 10.35 12.73
CA MET A 6 15.46 10.97 13.53
C MET A 6 15.14 12.41 13.08
N LYS A 7 16.17 13.16 12.64
CA LYS A 7 16.01 14.53 12.15
C LYS A 7 15.13 14.59 10.90
N GLN A 8 15.34 13.67 9.94
CA GLN A 8 14.51 13.57 8.73
C GLN A 8 13.06 13.23 9.06
N LEU A 9 12.83 12.32 10.04
CA LEU A 9 11.48 11.99 10.49
C LEU A 9 10.79 13.18 11.15
N LEU A 10 11.50 13.97 11.96
CA LEU A 10 10.97 15.19 12.58
C LEU A 10 10.61 16.26 11.54
N GLU A 11 11.50 16.49 10.57
CA GLU A 11 11.28 17.46 9.48
C GLU A 11 10.10 17.08 8.58
N ALA A 12 9.89 15.77 8.36
CA ALA A 12 8.72 15.25 7.64
C ALA A 12 7.41 15.30 8.46
N GLY A 13 7.47 15.72 9.74
CA GLY A 13 6.27 15.82 10.60
C GLY A 13 5.68 14.49 11.02
N VAL A 14 6.42 13.40 10.87
CA VAL A 14 5.93 12.04 11.10
C VAL A 14 5.74 11.66 12.57
N HIS A 15 6.04 12.52 13.51
CA HIS A 15 5.81 12.31 14.94
C HIS A 15 4.38 12.62 15.41
N PHE A 16 3.56 13.23 14.56
CA PHE A 16 2.17 13.52 14.90
C PHE A 16 1.27 12.33 14.58
N GLY A 17 0.66 11.74 15.58
CA GLY A 17 -0.37 10.72 15.43
C GLY A 17 -1.77 11.30 15.28
N HIS A 18 -2.78 10.48 15.43
CA HIS A 18 -4.18 10.87 15.41
C HIS A 18 -4.64 11.52 16.73
N GLN A 19 -5.82 12.13 16.69
CA GLN A 19 -6.49 12.65 17.88
C GLN A 19 -6.67 11.54 18.93
N THR A 20 -6.55 11.90 20.22
CA THR A 20 -6.60 10.98 21.35
C THR A 20 -7.85 10.09 21.38
N ARG A 21 -9.01 10.59 20.92
CA ARG A 21 -10.26 9.81 20.83
C ARG A 21 -10.28 8.70 19.80
N ARG A 22 -9.30 8.66 18.87
CA ARG A 22 -9.25 7.71 17.74
C ARG A 22 -8.14 6.69 17.86
N TRP A 23 -7.38 6.71 18.93
CA TRP A 23 -6.23 5.84 19.10
C TRP A 23 -6.61 4.38 19.38
N ASN A 24 -5.66 3.49 19.17
CA ASN A 24 -5.75 2.10 19.59
C ASN A 24 -4.95 1.92 20.91
N PRO A 25 -5.53 1.35 21.99
CA PRO A 25 -4.82 1.11 23.25
C PRO A 25 -3.54 0.29 23.12
N LYS A 26 -3.46 -0.62 22.17
CA LYS A 26 -2.26 -1.41 21.88
C LYS A 26 -1.07 -0.57 21.38
N MET A 27 -1.34 0.65 20.91
CA MET A 27 -0.29 1.61 20.49
C MET A 27 0.38 2.32 21.66
N LYS A 28 -0.11 2.16 22.90
CA LYS A 28 0.44 2.80 24.09
C LYS A 28 1.96 2.70 24.25
N PRO A 29 2.62 1.54 24.01
CA PRO A 29 4.06 1.43 24.13
C PRO A 29 4.88 2.31 23.17
N TYR A 30 4.25 2.81 22.10
CA TYR A 30 4.88 3.57 21.01
C TYR A 30 4.57 5.05 21.06
N ILE A 31 3.75 5.47 22.02
CA ILE A 31 3.38 6.87 22.24
C ILE A 31 4.35 7.48 23.23
N TYR A 32 4.97 8.60 22.87
CA TYR A 32 5.86 9.35 23.73
C TYR A 32 5.09 10.25 24.69
N THR A 33 4.15 11.05 24.18
CA THR A 33 3.33 11.97 24.98
C THR A 33 2.05 12.37 24.24
N GLU A 34 1.21 13.15 24.92
CA GLU A 34 0.05 13.81 24.33
C GLU A 34 0.29 15.33 24.37
N ARG A 35 -0.07 16.01 23.28
CA ARG A 35 -0.05 17.47 23.19
C ARG A 35 -1.22 17.96 22.36
N ASN A 36 -1.98 18.91 22.90
CA ASN A 36 -3.16 19.51 22.23
C ASN A 36 -4.19 18.48 21.72
N GLY A 37 -4.42 17.39 22.46
CA GLY A 37 -5.36 16.33 22.05
C GLY A 37 -4.89 15.44 20.91
N ILE A 38 -3.58 15.47 20.59
CA ILE A 38 -2.93 14.63 19.58
C ILE A 38 -1.82 13.84 20.26
N TYR A 39 -1.71 12.56 19.94
CA TYR A 39 -0.60 11.73 20.39
C TYR A 39 0.66 12.00 19.58
N ILE A 40 1.80 12.07 20.30
CA ILE A 40 3.13 12.18 19.71
C ILE A 40 3.80 10.82 19.81
N ILE A 41 4.34 10.35 18.70
CA ILE A 41 4.96 9.04 18.56
C ILE A 41 6.41 9.09 18.97
N ASP A 42 6.90 8.00 19.57
CA ASP A 42 8.29 7.81 19.96
C ASP A 42 9.16 7.48 18.73
N LEU A 43 9.76 8.50 18.15
CA LEU A 43 10.60 8.33 16.95
C LEU A 43 11.87 7.51 17.21
N GLN A 44 12.36 7.39 18.46
CA GLN A 44 13.51 6.54 18.74
C GLN A 44 13.21 5.08 18.43
N LYS A 45 12.01 4.62 18.82
CA LYS A 45 11.54 3.28 18.48
C LYS A 45 11.27 3.14 16.98
N SER A 46 10.69 4.17 16.37
CA SER A 46 10.38 4.15 14.94
C SER A 46 11.61 3.96 14.07
N VAL A 47 12.74 4.60 14.39
CA VAL A 47 14.00 4.43 13.64
C VAL A 47 14.47 2.98 13.66
N GLY A 48 14.47 2.32 14.82
CA GLY A 48 14.84 0.91 14.91
C GLY A 48 13.92 -0.01 14.09
N MET A 49 12.61 0.24 14.15
CA MET A 49 11.63 -0.53 13.38
C MET A 49 11.75 -0.32 11.85
N VAL A 50 12.18 0.87 11.42
CA VAL A 50 12.49 1.14 10.01
C VAL A 50 13.68 0.30 9.57
N ASP A 51 14.74 0.24 10.36
CA ASP A 51 15.93 -0.55 10.05
C ASP A 51 15.59 -2.06 9.97
N ASP A 52 14.78 -2.56 10.91
CA ASP A 52 14.32 -3.96 10.91
C ASP A 52 13.49 -4.30 9.66
N ALA A 53 12.54 -3.42 9.31
CA ALA A 53 11.71 -3.61 8.13
C ALA A 53 12.53 -3.50 6.83
N TYR A 54 13.49 -2.57 6.77
CA TYR A 54 14.39 -2.44 5.63
C TYR A 54 15.21 -3.71 5.41
N ASN A 55 15.77 -4.28 6.49
CA ASN A 55 16.53 -5.53 6.43
C ASN A 55 15.64 -6.69 5.95
N ALA A 56 14.43 -6.83 6.52
CA ALA A 56 13.50 -7.89 6.13
C ALA A 56 13.04 -7.79 4.66
N ILE A 57 12.80 -6.57 4.16
CA ILE A 57 12.51 -6.31 2.75
C ILE A 57 13.72 -6.65 1.88
N GLY A 58 14.93 -6.22 2.31
CA GLY A 58 16.18 -6.52 1.63
C GLY A 58 16.44 -8.02 1.51
N ASP A 59 16.25 -8.77 2.59
CA ASP A 59 16.40 -10.23 2.61
C ASP A 59 15.38 -10.92 1.69
N CYS A 60 14.14 -10.44 1.67
CA CYS A 60 13.11 -10.96 0.77
C CYS A 60 13.52 -10.78 -0.70
N VAL A 61 13.97 -9.59 -1.07
CA VAL A 61 14.39 -9.29 -2.44
C VAL A 61 15.68 -10.02 -2.81
N ALA A 62 16.65 -10.12 -1.91
CA ALA A 62 17.90 -10.86 -2.12
C ALA A 62 17.65 -12.36 -2.41
N ASN A 63 16.60 -12.93 -1.84
CA ASN A 63 16.15 -14.29 -2.11
C ASN A 63 15.25 -14.42 -3.35
N GLY A 64 15.15 -13.38 -4.17
CA GLY A 64 14.30 -13.37 -5.37
C GLY A 64 12.80 -13.29 -5.08
N GLY A 65 12.43 -12.85 -3.88
CA GLY A 65 11.04 -12.62 -3.47
C GLY A 65 10.44 -11.39 -4.18
N THR A 66 9.12 -11.40 -4.28
CA THR A 66 8.33 -10.31 -4.88
C THR A 66 7.53 -9.57 -3.82
N ILE A 67 7.47 -8.25 -3.94
CA ILE A 67 6.77 -7.39 -3.00
C ILE A 67 5.59 -6.72 -3.69
N LEU A 68 4.45 -6.67 -3.01
CA LEU A 68 3.29 -5.91 -3.42
C LEU A 68 3.13 -4.69 -2.51
N PHE A 69 3.21 -3.49 -3.10
CA PHE A 69 2.98 -2.23 -2.39
C PHE A 69 1.49 -1.88 -2.42
N VAL A 70 0.90 -1.63 -1.26
CA VAL A 70 -0.53 -1.34 -1.12
C VAL A 70 -0.72 -0.03 -0.36
N GLY A 71 -1.41 0.92 -0.99
CA GLY A 71 -1.74 2.18 -0.35
C GLY A 71 -2.76 2.96 -1.15
N THR A 72 -4.03 2.87 -0.74
CA THR A 72 -5.16 3.53 -1.43
C THR A 72 -5.47 4.92 -0.90
N LYS A 73 -4.69 5.41 0.07
CA LYS A 73 -4.83 6.77 0.62
C LYS A 73 -4.37 7.78 -0.42
N LYS A 74 -5.17 8.82 -0.68
CA LYS A 74 -4.89 9.81 -1.75
C LYS A 74 -3.48 10.38 -1.69
N GLN A 75 -2.95 10.60 -0.49
CA GLN A 75 -1.60 11.13 -0.29
C GLN A 75 -0.48 10.12 -0.59
N ALA A 76 -0.79 8.82 -0.51
CA ALA A 76 0.17 7.74 -0.75
C ALA A 76 0.13 7.18 -2.19
N GLN A 77 -0.97 7.42 -2.93
CA GLN A 77 -1.22 6.81 -4.23
C GLN A 77 -0.08 7.01 -5.22
N ASP A 78 0.36 8.26 -5.38
CA ASP A 78 1.41 8.61 -6.36
C ASP A 78 2.78 8.12 -5.91
N SER A 79 3.09 8.22 -4.61
CA SER A 79 4.35 7.73 -4.06
C SER A 79 4.46 6.21 -4.17
N ILE A 80 3.39 5.47 -3.84
CA ILE A 80 3.34 4.02 -3.96
C ILE A 80 3.57 3.59 -5.41
N LYS A 81 2.90 4.22 -6.36
CA LYS A 81 3.07 3.93 -7.77
C LYS A 81 4.50 4.19 -8.23
N SER A 82 5.01 5.40 -8.01
CA SER A 82 6.33 5.80 -8.48
C SER A 82 7.46 4.94 -7.89
N GLU A 83 7.40 4.63 -6.60
CA GLU A 83 8.42 3.83 -5.94
C GLU A 83 8.34 2.34 -6.33
N ALA A 84 7.14 1.79 -6.49
CA ALA A 84 6.98 0.42 -6.96
C ALA A 84 7.48 0.26 -8.42
N GLU A 85 7.16 1.20 -9.29
CA GLU A 85 7.67 1.22 -10.67
C GLU A 85 9.20 1.38 -10.70
N ARG A 86 9.76 2.25 -9.85
CA ARG A 86 11.21 2.46 -9.74
C ARG A 86 11.97 1.18 -9.37
N CYS A 87 11.42 0.37 -8.48
CA CYS A 87 12.06 -0.89 -8.05
C CYS A 87 11.58 -2.13 -8.84
N GLY A 88 10.72 -1.96 -9.85
CA GLY A 88 10.22 -3.06 -10.68
C GLY A 88 9.29 -4.03 -9.94
N MET A 89 8.64 -3.56 -8.88
CA MET A 89 7.70 -4.34 -8.07
C MET A 89 6.24 -3.99 -8.38
N TYR A 90 5.31 -4.70 -7.77
CA TYR A 90 3.87 -4.56 -8.00
C TYR A 90 3.23 -3.58 -7.03
N TYR A 91 2.10 -2.97 -7.43
CA TYR A 91 1.40 -2.03 -6.57
C TYR A 91 -0.13 -2.07 -6.74
N VAL A 92 -0.83 -1.66 -5.68
CA VAL A 92 -2.27 -1.35 -5.68
C VAL A 92 -2.44 -0.01 -4.97
N ASN A 93 -2.74 1.03 -5.75
CA ASN A 93 -2.83 2.40 -5.24
C ASN A 93 -4.23 3.00 -5.29
N GLU A 94 -5.20 2.41 -6.02
CA GLU A 94 -6.54 2.98 -6.16
C GLU A 94 -7.55 2.35 -5.20
N ARG A 95 -7.81 1.06 -5.37
CA ARG A 95 -8.76 0.32 -4.54
C ARG A 95 -8.37 -1.15 -4.44
N TRP A 96 -8.32 -1.65 -3.24
CA TRP A 96 -8.24 -3.10 -3.02
C TRP A 96 -9.56 -3.77 -3.40
N LEU A 97 -9.52 -4.72 -4.30
CA LEU A 97 -10.68 -5.54 -4.67
C LEU A 97 -10.67 -6.80 -3.79
N GLY A 98 -11.77 -7.05 -3.07
CA GLY A 98 -11.88 -8.26 -2.26
C GLY A 98 -11.65 -9.52 -3.09
N GLY A 99 -10.82 -10.44 -2.58
CA GLY A 99 -10.39 -11.63 -3.30
C GLY A 99 -9.18 -11.43 -4.21
N MET A 100 -8.48 -10.30 -4.10
CA MET A 100 -7.33 -10.00 -4.97
C MET A 100 -6.19 -11.02 -4.80
N LEU A 101 -6.01 -11.56 -3.62
CA LEU A 101 -5.04 -12.63 -3.32
C LEU A 101 -5.73 -13.98 -3.14
N THR A 102 -6.78 -14.05 -2.34
CA THR A 102 -7.49 -15.30 -2.04
C THR A 102 -8.21 -15.90 -3.26
N ASN A 103 -8.60 -15.06 -4.22
CA ASN A 103 -9.17 -15.49 -5.50
C ASN A 103 -8.32 -15.02 -6.69
N PHE A 104 -7.02 -15.18 -6.57
CA PHE A 104 -6.03 -14.69 -7.54
C PHE A 104 -6.27 -15.22 -8.96
N LYS A 105 -6.75 -16.46 -9.10
CA LYS A 105 -7.09 -17.04 -10.40
C LYS A 105 -8.16 -16.23 -11.15
N THR A 106 -9.16 -15.75 -10.45
CA THR A 106 -10.20 -14.88 -11.06
C THR A 106 -9.62 -13.50 -11.42
N ILE A 107 -8.73 -12.95 -10.58
CA ILE A 107 -8.03 -11.69 -10.88
C ILE A 107 -7.16 -11.86 -12.14
N GLN A 108 -6.44 -12.95 -12.30
CA GLN A 108 -5.67 -13.24 -13.51
C GLN A 108 -6.55 -13.30 -14.76
N THR A 109 -7.76 -13.86 -14.67
CA THR A 109 -8.72 -13.85 -15.80
C THR A 109 -9.11 -12.42 -16.16
N ARG A 110 -9.31 -11.53 -15.19
CA ARG A 110 -9.61 -10.12 -15.46
C ARG A 110 -8.40 -9.37 -16.05
N ILE A 111 -7.20 -9.68 -15.60
CA ILE A 111 -5.97 -9.14 -16.19
C ILE A 111 -5.80 -9.64 -17.65
N ALA A 112 -6.12 -10.89 -17.92
CA ALA A 112 -6.11 -11.42 -19.31
C ALA A 112 -7.13 -10.69 -20.19
N THR A 113 -8.32 -10.38 -19.65
CA THR A 113 -9.32 -9.57 -20.36
C THR A 113 -8.79 -8.16 -20.66
N LEU A 114 -8.12 -7.53 -19.69
CA LEU A 114 -7.50 -6.22 -19.91
C LEU A 114 -6.47 -6.27 -21.05
N LYS A 115 -5.56 -7.24 -21.01
CA LYS A 115 -4.54 -7.42 -22.07
C LYS A 115 -5.18 -7.65 -23.44
N LYS A 116 -6.23 -8.43 -23.49
CA LYS A 116 -6.99 -8.66 -24.74
C LYS A 116 -7.58 -7.36 -25.28
N TYR A 117 -8.14 -6.49 -24.43
CA TYR A 117 -8.67 -5.20 -24.87
C TYR A 117 -7.59 -4.27 -25.40
N GLU A 118 -6.40 -4.28 -24.78
CA GLU A 118 -5.25 -3.53 -25.27
C GLU A 118 -4.74 -4.03 -26.63
N GLU A 119 -4.71 -5.35 -26.82
CA GLU A 119 -4.38 -5.96 -28.11
C GLU A 119 -5.40 -5.54 -29.20
N MET A 120 -6.71 -5.59 -28.87
CA MET A 120 -7.76 -5.15 -29.80
C MET A 120 -7.66 -3.66 -30.15
N GLU A 121 -7.18 -2.82 -29.27
CA GLU A 121 -6.94 -1.39 -29.54
C GLU A 121 -5.74 -1.20 -30.47
N GLN A 122 -4.67 -1.99 -30.29
CA GLN A 122 -3.45 -1.94 -31.12
C GLN A 122 -3.68 -2.50 -32.52
N ASP A 123 -4.47 -3.58 -32.65
CA ASP A 123 -4.77 -4.25 -33.90
C ASP A 123 -5.83 -3.52 -34.77
N GLY A 124 -6.36 -2.38 -34.30
CA GLY A 124 -7.40 -1.63 -35.00
C GLY A 124 -8.76 -2.32 -35.02
N THR A 125 -8.99 -3.36 -34.21
CA THR A 125 -10.27 -4.07 -34.12
C THR A 125 -11.41 -3.13 -33.72
N PHE A 126 -11.12 -2.05 -32.99
CA PHE A 126 -12.13 -1.07 -32.58
C PHE A 126 -12.72 -0.28 -33.75
N ASP A 127 -12.04 -0.21 -34.89
CA ASP A 127 -12.55 0.50 -36.08
C ASP A 127 -13.67 -0.30 -36.80
N VAL A 128 -13.70 -1.62 -36.58
CA VAL A 128 -14.69 -2.51 -37.18
C VAL A 128 -15.94 -2.70 -36.31
N LEU A 129 -15.82 -2.41 -35.00
CA LEU A 129 -16.90 -2.60 -34.03
C LEU A 129 -17.89 -1.41 -34.00
N PRO A 130 -19.17 -1.65 -33.64
CA PRO A 130 -20.13 -0.58 -33.44
C PRO A 130 -19.62 0.42 -32.38
N LYS A 131 -19.77 1.72 -32.63
CA LYS A 131 -19.30 2.80 -31.72
C LYS A 131 -19.77 2.61 -30.26
N LYS A 132 -20.99 2.10 -30.06
CA LYS A 132 -21.55 1.86 -28.73
C LYS A 132 -20.77 0.81 -27.94
N GLU A 133 -20.36 -0.27 -28.60
CA GLU A 133 -19.58 -1.35 -28.00
C GLU A 133 -18.16 -0.87 -27.68
N VAL A 134 -17.53 -0.14 -28.59
CA VAL A 134 -16.18 0.44 -28.37
C VAL A 134 -16.17 1.32 -27.12
N ILE A 135 -17.19 2.19 -26.96
CA ILE A 135 -17.28 3.05 -25.77
C ILE A 135 -17.42 2.22 -24.50
N GLN A 136 -18.16 1.12 -24.54
CA GLN A 136 -18.36 0.25 -23.39
C GLN A 136 -17.08 -0.51 -23.03
N ILE A 137 -16.38 -1.04 -24.02
CA ILE A 137 -15.08 -1.74 -23.84
C ILE A 137 -14.04 -0.75 -23.29
N LYS A 138 -13.94 0.46 -23.84
CA LYS A 138 -12.99 1.47 -23.34
C LYS A 138 -13.25 1.86 -21.89
N LYS A 139 -14.50 2.02 -21.47
CA LYS A 139 -14.86 2.25 -20.07
C LYS A 139 -14.48 1.09 -19.14
N GLU A 140 -14.66 -0.14 -19.60
CA GLU A 140 -14.27 -1.32 -18.84
C GLU A 140 -12.74 -1.43 -18.76
N MET A 141 -12.04 -1.21 -19.85
CA MET A 141 -10.57 -1.19 -19.93
C MET A 141 -9.98 -0.16 -18.97
N GLU A 142 -10.47 1.08 -18.99
CA GLU A 142 -10.04 2.14 -18.08
C GLU A 142 -10.25 1.74 -16.60
N LYS A 143 -11.39 1.14 -16.29
CA LYS A 143 -11.69 0.65 -14.93
C LYS A 143 -10.77 -0.49 -14.50
N LEU A 144 -10.46 -1.41 -15.40
CA LEU A 144 -9.55 -2.53 -15.14
C LEU A 144 -8.12 -2.02 -14.97
N GLU A 145 -7.65 -1.16 -15.87
CA GLU A 145 -6.31 -0.57 -15.80
C GLU A 145 -6.11 0.21 -14.50
N LYS A 146 -7.09 1.03 -14.12
CA LYS A 146 -7.06 1.79 -12.88
C LYS A 146 -6.88 0.90 -11.63
N ASN A 147 -7.55 -0.24 -11.56
CA ASN A 147 -7.54 -1.08 -10.36
C ASN A 147 -6.52 -2.22 -10.41
N LEU A 148 -6.16 -2.71 -11.59
CA LEU A 148 -5.32 -3.89 -11.77
C LEU A 148 -4.01 -3.61 -12.53
N GLY A 149 -3.82 -2.40 -13.04
CA GLY A 149 -2.64 -2.02 -13.83
C GLY A 149 -1.33 -2.31 -13.10
N GLY A 150 -1.25 -1.98 -11.81
CA GLY A 150 -0.04 -2.21 -11.01
C GLY A 150 0.29 -3.68 -10.75
N ILE A 151 -0.65 -4.59 -10.95
CA ILE A 151 -0.44 -6.05 -10.80
C ILE A 151 -0.55 -6.82 -12.12
N LYS A 152 -0.62 -6.13 -13.24
CA LYS A 152 -0.80 -6.69 -14.58
C LYS A 152 0.23 -7.75 -14.96
N ASN A 153 1.45 -7.61 -14.48
CA ASN A 153 2.55 -8.53 -14.76
C ASN A 153 2.81 -9.54 -13.63
N MET A 154 2.01 -9.52 -12.57
CA MET A 154 2.14 -10.42 -11.43
C MET A 154 1.65 -11.82 -11.80
N LYS A 155 2.59 -12.78 -11.90
CA LYS A 155 2.30 -14.18 -12.29
C LYS A 155 1.96 -15.08 -11.11
N ARG A 156 2.41 -14.73 -9.91
CA ARG A 156 2.21 -15.48 -8.67
C ARG A 156 1.86 -14.53 -7.53
N ILE A 157 1.31 -15.07 -6.47
CA ILE A 157 1.05 -14.35 -5.22
C ILE A 157 2.39 -13.79 -4.69
N PRO A 158 2.42 -12.55 -4.17
CA PRO A 158 3.65 -11.94 -3.66
C PRO A 158 4.14 -12.63 -2.39
N ASP A 159 5.45 -12.60 -2.18
CA ASP A 159 6.08 -13.19 -0.99
C ASP A 159 5.96 -12.28 0.23
N MET A 160 5.82 -10.97 0.01
CA MET A 160 5.64 -9.96 1.05
C MET A 160 4.73 -8.84 0.56
N ILE A 161 4.00 -8.23 1.48
CA ILE A 161 3.15 -7.07 1.20
C ILE A 161 3.59 -5.90 2.08
N PHE A 162 3.78 -4.74 1.45
CA PHE A 162 4.03 -3.48 2.13
C PHE A 162 2.75 -2.63 2.12
N VAL A 163 2.18 -2.35 3.30
CA VAL A 163 0.89 -1.67 3.44
C VAL A 163 1.05 -0.28 4.05
N VAL A 164 0.42 0.71 3.43
CA VAL A 164 0.31 2.06 3.99
C VAL A 164 -1.10 2.26 4.55
N ASP A 165 -1.20 2.59 5.84
CA ASP A 165 -2.44 2.72 6.60
C ASP A 165 -3.25 1.40 6.71
N PRO A 166 -2.81 0.47 7.59
CA PRO A 166 -3.44 -0.84 7.80
C PRO A 166 -4.94 -0.77 8.08
N LYS A 167 -5.39 0.26 8.79
CA LYS A 167 -6.81 0.44 9.13
C LYS A 167 -7.69 0.59 7.90
N LYS A 168 -7.17 1.22 6.85
CA LYS A 168 -7.89 1.39 5.58
C LYS A 168 -7.85 0.14 4.72
N GLU A 169 -6.74 -0.57 4.77
CA GLU A 169 -6.46 -1.74 3.93
C GLU A 169 -6.78 -3.08 4.64
N ARG A 170 -7.77 -3.07 5.54
CA ARG A 170 -8.10 -4.22 6.39
C ARG A 170 -8.40 -5.51 5.61
N ILE A 171 -9.05 -5.40 4.44
CA ILE A 171 -9.36 -6.56 3.59
C ILE A 171 -8.06 -7.17 3.05
N CYS A 172 -7.11 -6.34 2.60
CA CYS A 172 -5.79 -6.78 2.17
C CYS A 172 -5.07 -7.56 3.27
N ILE A 173 -5.05 -7.03 4.49
CA ILE A 173 -4.41 -7.65 5.66
C ILE A 173 -5.03 -9.01 5.96
N GLN A 174 -6.36 -9.10 6.01
CA GLN A 174 -7.07 -10.37 6.26
C GLN A 174 -6.77 -11.42 5.19
N GLU A 175 -6.72 -11.03 3.93
CA GLU A 175 -6.35 -11.94 2.84
C GLU A 175 -4.90 -12.40 2.94
N ALA A 176 -3.97 -11.49 3.25
CA ALA A 176 -2.56 -11.81 3.43
C ALA A 176 -2.34 -12.78 4.60
N GLN A 177 -2.96 -12.50 5.75
CA GLN A 177 -2.90 -13.37 6.93
C GLN A 177 -3.47 -14.76 6.64
N SER A 178 -4.60 -14.85 5.91
CA SER A 178 -5.19 -16.14 5.55
C SER A 178 -4.30 -16.99 4.63
N LEU A 179 -3.42 -16.35 3.88
CA LEU A 179 -2.46 -17.00 2.97
C LEU A 179 -1.06 -17.14 3.57
N GLY A 180 -0.82 -16.66 4.79
CA GLY A 180 0.48 -16.68 5.44
C GLY A 180 1.53 -15.80 4.77
N ILE A 181 1.12 -14.74 4.09
CA ILE A 181 2.02 -13.79 3.44
C ILE A 181 2.52 -12.79 4.48
N LYS A 182 3.83 -12.54 4.51
CA LYS A 182 4.43 -11.56 5.43
C LYS A 182 3.94 -10.15 5.17
N LEU A 183 3.53 -9.47 6.24
CA LEU A 183 3.01 -8.11 6.22
C LEU A 183 4.00 -7.15 6.86
N VAL A 184 4.45 -6.18 6.08
CA VAL A 184 5.19 -5.00 6.55
C VAL A 184 4.31 -3.79 6.33
N GLY A 185 4.14 -2.93 7.30
CA GLY A 185 3.24 -1.81 7.10
C GLY A 185 3.56 -0.58 7.92
N ILE A 186 3.16 0.56 7.39
CA ILE A 186 3.23 1.84 8.08
C ILE A 186 1.94 2.00 8.89
N ALA A 187 2.06 1.81 10.22
CA ALA A 187 0.95 1.89 11.15
C ALA A 187 0.92 3.26 11.84
N ASP A 188 -0.26 3.82 12.00
CA ASP A 188 -0.50 5.04 12.77
C ASP A 188 -1.10 4.70 14.15
N THR A 189 -1.23 5.66 15.04
CA THR A 189 -1.76 5.49 16.39
C THR A 189 -3.18 4.92 16.47
N ASN A 190 -3.90 4.88 15.36
CA ASN A 190 -5.26 4.33 15.25
C ASN A 190 -5.31 2.88 14.74
N CYS A 191 -4.16 2.26 14.49
CA CYS A 191 -4.04 0.89 13.98
C CYS A 191 -3.76 -0.12 15.09
N ASP A 192 -3.96 -1.40 14.81
CA ASP A 192 -3.50 -2.50 15.65
C ASP A 192 -2.12 -2.94 15.16
N PRO A 193 -1.05 -2.77 15.95
CA PRO A 193 0.30 -3.16 15.53
C PRO A 193 0.47 -4.68 15.40
N GLU A 194 -0.37 -5.49 16.07
CA GLU A 194 -0.31 -6.96 16.01
C GLU A 194 -0.87 -7.53 14.71
N GLU A 195 -1.58 -6.73 13.90
CA GLU A 195 -2.05 -7.15 12.58
C GLU A 195 -0.92 -7.24 11.54
N LEU A 196 0.27 -6.72 11.86
CA LEU A 196 1.44 -6.67 10.99
C LEU A 196 2.58 -7.50 11.59
N ASP A 197 3.29 -8.25 10.75
CA ASP A 197 4.51 -8.97 11.18
C ASP A 197 5.65 -8.00 11.52
N LEU A 198 5.77 -6.92 10.75
CA LEU A 198 6.70 -5.82 11.00
C LEU A 198 5.95 -4.50 10.84
N SER A 199 5.71 -3.81 11.93
CA SER A 199 5.07 -2.50 11.90
C SER A 199 6.10 -1.38 11.92
N LEU A 200 6.09 -0.56 10.88
CA LEU A 200 6.71 0.75 10.89
C LEU A 200 5.73 1.69 11.58
N ILE A 201 5.98 2.01 12.84
CA ILE A 201 5.09 2.92 13.54
C ILE A 201 5.41 4.32 13.08
N HIS A 202 4.52 4.75 12.30
CA HIS A 202 4.07 6.05 11.86
C HIS A 202 4.63 6.63 10.58
N ILE A 203 3.71 7.03 9.75
CA ILE A 203 3.78 8.27 8.94
C ILE A 203 2.37 8.86 8.90
N SER A 204 2.12 9.95 9.64
CA SER A 204 0.88 10.72 9.48
C SER A 204 1.03 11.69 8.32
N GLU A 205 -0.12 12.07 7.79
CA GLU A 205 -0.24 13.13 6.80
C GLU A 205 0.36 14.43 7.33
N PRO A 206 0.99 15.25 6.47
CA PRO A 206 1.14 16.64 6.76
C PRO A 206 -0.29 17.22 6.89
N THR A 207 -0.76 17.33 8.12
CA THR A 207 -1.96 18.14 8.38
C THR A 207 -1.66 19.52 7.82
N ARG A 208 -2.59 20.02 6.97
CA ARG A 208 -2.55 21.41 6.51
C ARG A 208 -2.19 22.31 7.69
N PRO A 209 -1.28 23.28 7.53
CA PRO A 209 -1.00 24.21 8.59
C PRO A 209 -2.31 24.78 9.08
N ILE A 210 -2.60 24.61 10.36
CA ILE A 210 -3.69 25.30 11.01
C ILE A 210 -3.24 26.76 10.96
N SER A 211 -3.86 27.52 10.06
CA SER A 211 -3.75 28.99 10.08
C SER A 211 -4.25 29.46 11.44
N ILE A 212 -3.34 30.01 12.20
CA ILE A 212 -3.60 30.73 13.44
C ILE A 212 -4.25 32.06 13.07
#